data_6dd0d91a8d98ff4cd4132485c8c74753
#
_entry.id   6dd0d91a8d98ff4cd4132485c8c74753
#
_cell.length_a   1.000
_cell.length_b   1.000
_cell.length_c   1.000
_cell.angle_alpha   90.00
_cell.angle_beta   90.00
_cell.angle_gamma   90.00
#
_symmetry.space_group_name_H-M   'P 1'
#
loop_
_entity.id
_entity.type
_entity.pdbx_description
1 polymer ?
#
loop_
_entity_poly.entity_id
_entity_poly.type
_entity_poly.pdbx_seq_one_letter_code
_entity_poly.pdbx_strand_id
1 'polypeptide(L)'
;MSVETIVLVLLLALAVAGAVAGVVAVAHRSTERRGGIEANPMVPRVSAEVHAGEEQVLIHLARSLMLPSERDDVAYGEIYLVGSAGMTMKIASRSEIGRGFDAEVRVHRTRRASLAEYYVLRLPGDESLHDRILALDDRIAAALHDLDPHAQVRRGGRSGS
;
A
#
# COMPACT_ATOMS: atom_id res chain seq x y z
N MET A 1 -15.63 31.91 -47.22
CA MET A 1 -14.48 31.22 -46.61
C MET A 1 -13.78 30.46 -47.72
N SER A 2 -12.45 30.66 -47.85
CA SER A 2 -11.67 29.96 -48.84
C SER A 2 -11.45 28.50 -48.43
N VAL A 3 -11.30 27.63 -49.44
CA VAL A 3 -11.04 26.19 -49.19
C VAL A 3 -9.83 26.00 -48.29
N GLU A 4 -8.81 26.84 -48.41
CA GLU A 4 -7.63 26.83 -47.58
C GLU A 4 -7.92 27.09 -46.11
N THR A 5 -8.88 27.99 -45.78
CA THR A 5 -9.29 28.26 -44.38
C THR A 5 -9.99 27.05 -43.76
N ILE A 6 -10.81 26.33 -44.55
CA ILE A 6 -11.52 25.14 -44.06
C ILE A 6 -10.51 24.01 -43.78
N VAL A 7 -9.53 23.81 -44.65
CA VAL A 7 -8.49 22.77 -44.48
C VAL A 7 -7.63 23.07 -43.23
N LEU A 8 -7.27 24.32 -43.03
CA LEU A 8 -6.47 24.73 -41.87
C LEU A 8 -7.22 24.48 -40.53
N VAL A 9 -8.50 24.83 -40.49
CA VAL A 9 -9.35 24.60 -39.30
C VAL A 9 -9.51 23.10 -39.02
N LEU A 10 -9.69 22.27 -40.05
CA LEU A 10 -9.78 20.82 -39.90
C LEU A 10 -8.48 20.18 -39.39
N LEU A 11 -7.33 20.62 -39.89
CA LEU A 11 -6.03 20.14 -39.42
C LEU A 11 -5.77 20.55 -37.98
N LEU A 12 -6.15 21.77 -37.59
CA LEU A 12 -6.00 22.23 -36.21
C LEU A 12 -6.89 21.43 -35.25
N ALA A 13 -8.13 21.15 -35.64
CA ALA A 13 -9.07 20.35 -34.85
C ALA A 13 -8.58 18.91 -34.67
N LEU A 14 -8.00 18.31 -35.73
CA LEU A 14 -7.39 16.97 -35.66
C LEU A 14 -6.16 16.93 -34.75
N ALA A 15 -5.32 17.97 -34.79
CA ALA A 15 -4.15 18.07 -33.93
C ALA A 15 -4.52 18.19 -32.45
N VAL A 16 -5.55 19.00 -32.13
CA VAL A 16 -6.06 19.15 -30.76
C VAL A 16 -6.70 17.85 -30.27
N ALA A 17 -7.52 17.19 -31.08
CA ALA A 17 -8.12 15.90 -30.73
C ALA A 17 -7.06 14.81 -30.48
N GLY A 18 -6.02 14.77 -31.30
CA GLY A 18 -4.89 13.83 -31.12
C GLY A 18 -4.11 14.09 -29.83
N ALA A 19 -3.87 15.36 -29.49
CA ALA A 19 -3.17 15.76 -28.26
C ALA A 19 -3.98 15.38 -27.00
N VAL A 20 -5.29 15.63 -27.01
CA VAL A 20 -6.18 15.28 -25.89
C VAL A 20 -6.28 13.75 -25.73
N ALA A 21 -6.43 12.99 -26.82
CA ALA A 21 -6.43 11.53 -26.78
C ALA A 21 -5.10 10.96 -26.28
N GLY A 22 -3.96 11.57 -26.65
CA GLY A 22 -2.63 11.19 -26.17
C GLY A 22 -2.47 11.40 -24.68
N VAL A 23 -2.90 12.56 -24.15
CA VAL A 23 -2.84 12.86 -22.72
C VAL A 23 -3.73 11.94 -21.90
N VAL A 24 -4.95 11.65 -22.36
CA VAL A 24 -5.87 10.73 -21.70
C VAL A 24 -5.33 9.29 -21.74
N ALA A 25 -4.73 8.84 -22.85
CA ALA A 25 -4.13 7.51 -22.95
C ALA A 25 -2.88 7.36 -22.07
N VAL A 26 -2.06 8.40 -21.94
CA VAL A 26 -0.89 8.39 -21.02
C VAL A 26 -1.36 8.41 -19.57
N ALA A 27 -2.37 9.21 -19.23
CA ALA A 27 -2.97 9.22 -17.89
C ALA A 27 -3.61 7.86 -17.55
N HIS A 28 -4.32 7.23 -18.49
CA HIS A 28 -4.92 5.90 -18.28
C HIS A 28 -3.87 4.79 -18.15
N ARG A 29 -2.81 4.82 -18.97
CA ARG A 29 -1.69 3.86 -18.84
C ARG A 29 -0.86 4.05 -17.59
N SER A 30 -0.75 5.26 -17.06
CA SER A 30 -0.06 5.51 -15.79
C SER A 30 -0.89 5.05 -14.59
N THR A 31 -2.22 5.08 -14.65
CA THR A 31 -3.12 4.52 -13.64
C THR A 31 -3.19 2.99 -13.69
N GLU A 32 -3.10 2.37 -14.86
CA GLU A 32 -3.08 0.89 -14.97
C GLU A 32 -1.73 0.28 -14.54
N ARG A 33 -0.61 0.98 -14.71
CA ARG A 33 0.72 0.52 -14.23
C ARG A 33 0.97 0.76 -12.74
N ARG A 34 0.25 1.68 -12.12
CA ARG A 34 0.18 1.84 -10.68
C ARG A 34 -0.99 1.00 -10.19
N GLY A 35 -0.73 -0.26 -9.88
CA GLY A 35 -1.65 -1.04 -9.05
C GLY A 35 -1.93 -0.18 -7.82
N GLY A 36 -3.00 0.61 -7.89
CA GLY A 36 -3.31 1.62 -6.91
C GLY A 36 -3.38 0.97 -5.54
N ILE A 37 -2.61 1.48 -4.59
CA ILE A 37 -2.77 1.08 -3.20
C ILE A 37 -4.18 1.50 -2.82
N GLU A 38 -5.03 0.54 -2.49
CA GLU A 38 -6.39 0.80 -2.03
C GLU A 38 -6.44 0.58 -0.52
N ALA A 39 -6.98 1.55 0.21
CA ALA A 39 -7.30 1.37 1.61
C ALA A 39 -8.57 0.53 1.70
N ASN A 40 -8.45 -0.70 2.19
CA ASN A 40 -9.59 -1.57 2.39
C ASN A 40 -9.45 -2.29 3.74
N PRO A 41 -10.23 -1.89 4.76
CA PRO A 41 -10.18 -2.51 6.07
C PRO A 41 -10.74 -3.94 6.12
N MET A 42 -11.34 -4.41 5.03
CA MET A 42 -11.96 -5.73 4.91
C MET A 42 -11.11 -6.74 4.13
N VAL A 43 -10.11 -6.27 3.38
CA VAL A 43 -9.24 -7.13 2.57
C VAL A 43 -7.79 -6.95 2.99
N PRO A 44 -7.14 -8.01 3.51
CA PRO A 44 -5.73 -7.90 3.90
C PRO A 44 -4.84 -7.73 2.67
N ARG A 45 -3.84 -6.86 2.78
CA ARG A 45 -2.79 -6.68 1.77
C ARG A 45 -1.74 -7.78 1.83
N VAL A 46 -1.47 -8.25 3.03
CA VAL A 46 -0.60 -9.41 3.28
C VAL A 46 -1.30 -10.31 4.28
N SER A 47 -1.35 -11.59 4.03
CA SER A 47 -1.81 -12.59 4.99
C SER A 47 -0.94 -13.84 4.94
N ALA A 48 -0.71 -14.46 6.10
CA ALA A 48 0.02 -15.70 6.20
C ALA A 48 -0.48 -16.52 7.40
N GLU A 49 -0.57 -17.84 7.22
CA GLU A 49 -0.72 -18.78 8.32
C GLU A 49 0.68 -19.22 8.77
N VAL A 50 1.02 -19.00 10.04
CA VAL A 50 2.37 -19.14 10.60
C VAL A 50 2.31 -20.09 11.79
N HIS A 51 3.20 -21.08 11.85
CA HIS A 51 3.28 -22.08 12.94
C HIS A 51 4.02 -21.50 14.17
N ALA A 52 3.51 -20.40 14.69
CA ALA A 52 4.03 -19.71 15.87
C ALA A 52 2.86 -19.20 16.73
N GLY A 53 3.12 -18.89 18.00
CA GLY A 53 2.15 -18.27 18.87
C GLY A 53 1.85 -16.84 18.45
N GLU A 54 0.65 -16.33 18.71
CA GLU A 54 0.19 -14.99 18.31
C GLU A 54 1.13 -13.89 18.81
N GLU A 55 1.52 -13.97 20.08
CA GLU A 55 2.47 -13.01 20.70
C GLU A 55 3.85 -13.07 20.03
N GLN A 56 4.33 -14.26 19.73
CA GLN A 56 5.60 -14.49 19.06
C GLN A 56 5.60 -13.87 17.65
N VAL A 57 4.50 -13.97 16.91
CA VAL A 57 4.33 -13.33 15.60
C VAL A 57 4.45 -11.82 15.73
N LEU A 58 3.74 -11.19 16.68
CA LEU A 58 3.78 -9.74 16.89
C LEU A 58 5.17 -9.26 17.33
N ILE A 59 5.83 -9.95 18.24
CA ILE A 59 7.19 -9.61 18.70
C ILE A 59 8.17 -9.73 17.53
N HIS A 60 8.08 -10.78 16.73
CA HIS A 60 8.94 -10.98 15.57
C HIS A 60 8.75 -9.86 14.54
N LEU A 61 7.50 -9.53 14.20
CA LEU A 61 7.18 -8.43 13.29
C LEU A 61 7.72 -7.10 13.80
N ALA A 62 7.48 -6.76 15.07
CA ALA A 62 7.96 -5.51 15.65
C ALA A 62 9.49 -5.38 15.56
N ARG A 63 10.22 -6.47 15.80
CA ARG A 63 11.68 -6.51 15.69
C ARG A 63 12.17 -6.43 14.25
N SER A 64 11.58 -7.20 13.34
CA SER A 64 11.99 -7.27 11.93
C SER A 64 11.69 -5.98 11.16
N LEU A 65 10.57 -5.32 11.49
CA LEU A 65 10.20 -4.07 10.85
C LEU A 65 11.04 -2.88 11.33
N MET A 66 11.61 -2.92 12.53
CA MET A 66 12.46 -1.86 13.08
C MET A 66 11.87 -0.45 12.86
N LEU A 67 10.56 -0.32 13.02
CA LEU A 67 9.89 0.97 12.90
C LEU A 67 10.17 1.80 14.16
N PRO A 68 10.39 3.13 14.02
CA PRO A 68 10.47 4.02 15.17
C PRO A 68 9.15 3.94 15.97
N SER A 69 9.22 4.19 17.25
CA SER A 69 8.05 4.26 18.13
C SER A 69 7.39 5.63 18.00
N GLU A 70 6.08 5.72 18.26
CA GLU A 70 5.36 7.01 18.32
C GLU A 70 5.97 8.01 19.31
N ARG A 71 6.70 7.50 20.32
CA ARG A 71 7.39 8.33 21.34
C ARG A 71 8.66 8.96 20.85
N ASP A 72 9.21 8.45 19.73
CA ASP A 72 10.41 8.98 19.11
C ASP A 72 10.06 10.26 18.33
N ASP A 73 11.07 11.07 18.02
CA ASP A 73 10.88 12.27 17.19
C ASP A 73 10.73 11.86 15.72
N VAL A 74 9.53 11.42 15.34
CA VAL A 74 9.21 10.87 14.03
C VAL A 74 9.02 12.00 13.03
N ALA A 75 9.80 12.00 11.96
CA ALA A 75 9.70 12.98 10.89
C ALA A 75 8.41 12.83 10.06
N TYR A 76 8.03 13.92 9.39
CA TYR A 76 6.90 13.87 8.46
C TYR A 76 7.14 12.85 7.34
N GLY A 77 6.10 12.07 7.02
CA GLY A 77 6.17 11.00 6.02
C GLY A 77 6.91 9.75 6.48
N GLU A 78 7.41 9.71 7.70
CA GLU A 78 8.00 8.50 8.29
C GLU A 78 6.91 7.58 8.83
N ILE A 79 7.05 6.28 8.56
CA ILE A 79 6.16 5.24 9.08
C ILE A 79 6.68 4.81 10.44
N TYR A 80 5.80 4.76 11.42
CA TYR A 80 6.12 4.43 12.81
C TYR A 80 5.14 3.46 13.46
N LEU A 81 5.59 2.82 14.53
CA LEU A 81 4.78 1.93 15.34
C LEU A 81 4.04 2.74 16.41
N VAL A 82 2.71 2.78 16.32
CA VAL A 82 1.86 3.42 17.35
C VAL A 82 1.87 2.61 18.65
N GLY A 83 1.83 1.29 18.54
CA GLY A 83 1.83 0.35 19.65
C GLY A 83 1.07 -0.92 19.33
N SER A 84 0.94 -1.77 20.35
CA SER A 84 0.16 -3.00 20.25
C SER A 84 -0.95 -2.98 21.33
N ALA A 85 -2.15 -3.41 20.93
CA ALA A 85 -3.28 -3.58 21.83
C ALA A 85 -3.89 -4.97 21.58
N GLY A 86 -3.77 -5.87 22.57
CA GLY A 86 -4.12 -7.27 22.39
C GLY A 86 -3.30 -7.90 21.28
N MET A 87 -3.94 -8.60 20.35
CA MET A 87 -3.29 -9.26 19.20
C MET A 87 -3.32 -8.38 17.94
N THR A 88 -3.23 -7.06 18.12
CA THR A 88 -3.19 -6.08 17.03
C THR A 88 -2.02 -5.12 17.20
N MET A 89 -1.19 -4.99 16.17
CA MET A 89 -0.12 -4.01 16.06
C MET A 89 -0.57 -2.87 15.15
N LYS A 90 -0.51 -1.63 15.62
CA LYS A 90 -0.91 -0.44 14.87
C LYS A 90 0.30 0.30 14.31
N ILE A 91 0.21 0.68 13.04
CA ILE A 91 1.24 1.36 12.28
C ILE A 91 0.63 2.63 11.68
N ALA A 92 1.36 3.74 11.71
CA ALA A 92 0.89 5.00 11.15
C ALA A 92 2.03 5.80 10.50
N SER A 93 1.69 6.90 9.83
CA SER A 93 2.65 7.92 9.45
C SER A 93 2.17 9.31 9.84
N ARG A 94 3.10 10.22 10.11
CA ARG A 94 2.78 11.65 10.24
C ARG A 94 2.62 12.28 8.88
N SER A 95 1.64 13.19 8.74
CA SER A 95 1.43 13.98 7.54
C SER A 95 1.27 15.46 7.89
N GLU A 96 1.86 16.33 7.11
CA GLU A 96 1.70 17.79 7.24
C GLU A 96 0.28 18.23 6.86
N ILE A 97 -0.43 17.47 6.06
CA ILE A 97 -1.74 17.81 5.45
C ILE A 97 -2.88 17.03 6.11
N GLY A 98 -2.76 16.69 7.38
CA GLY A 98 -3.88 16.27 8.23
C GLY A 98 -4.40 14.83 8.11
N ARG A 99 -4.03 14.05 7.08
CA ARG A 99 -4.42 12.63 6.97
C ARG A 99 -3.21 11.77 6.65
N GLY A 100 -2.59 11.22 7.69
CA GLY A 100 -1.52 10.25 7.54
C GLY A 100 -2.02 8.88 7.08
N PHE A 101 -1.09 8.00 6.88
CA PHE A 101 -1.33 6.58 6.68
C PHE A 101 -1.69 5.91 8.01
N ASP A 102 -2.69 5.03 8.00
CA ASP A 102 -3.01 4.14 9.10
C ASP A 102 -3.11 2.71 8.61
N ALA A 103 -2.50 1.81 9.35
CA ALA A 103 -2.54 0.38 9.08
C ALA A 103 -2.50 -0.43 10.37
N GLU A 104 -2.85 -1.70 10.28
CA GLU A 104 -2.72 -2.62 11.39
C GLU A 104 -2.40 -4.03 10.94
N VAL A 105 -1.68 -4.75 11.79
CA VAL A 105 -1.52 -6.19 11.69
C VAL A 105 -2.37 -6.83 12.78
N ARG A 106 -3.29 -7.69 12.38
CA ARG A 106 -4.12 -8.52 13.28
C ARG A 106 -3.58 -9.92 13.28
N VAL A 107 -3.47 -10.52 14.45
CA VAL A 107 -3.07 -11.93 14.59
C VAL A 107 -4.17 -12.69 15.29
N HIS A 108 -4.61 -13.77 14.69
CA HIS A 108 -5.69 -14.63 15.20
C HIS A 108 -5.23 -16.06 15.31
N ARG A 109 -5.56 -16.70 16.42
CA ARG A 109 -5.28 -18.13 16.57
C ARG A 109 -6.21 -18.96 15.71
N THR A 110 -5.63 -19.85 14.93
CA THR A 110 -6.33 -20.91 14.21
C THR A 110 -6.19 -22.22 14.99
N ARG A 111 -6.75 -23.32 14.49
CA ARG A 111 -6.65 -24.63 15.16
C ARG A 111 -5.21 -25.14 15.29
N ARG A 112 -4.31 -24.79 14.38
CA ARG A 112 -2.95 -25.36 14.29
C ARG A 112 -1.84 -24.29 14.20
N ALA A 113 -2.19 -23.04 13.97
CA ALA A 113 -1.25 -21.96 13.66
C ALA A 113 -1.81 -20.61 14.13
N SER A 114 -1.14 -19.53 13.78
CA SER A 114 -1.66 -18.17 13.89
C SER A 114 -1.82 -17.59 12.48
N LEU A 115 -2.97 -16.98 12.20
CA LEU A 115 -3.21 -16.21 10.98
C LEU A 115 -2.81 -14.77 11.24
N ALA A 116 -1.81 -14.30 10.54
CA ALA A 116 -1.38 -12.90 10.55
C ALA A 116 -1.90 -12.19 9.31
N GLU A 117 -2.57 -11.05 9.50
CA GLU A 117 -3.20 -10.27 8.44
C GLU A 117 -2.86 -8.79 8.58
N TYR A 118 -2.33 -8.19 7.52
CA TYR A 118 -2.00 -6.79 7.46
C TYR A 118 -3.01 -6.03 6.61
N TYR A 119 -3.58 -4.97 7.17
CA TYR A 119 -4.60 -4.13 6.57
C TYR A 119 -4.13 -2.68 6.47
N VAL A 120 -4.43 -2.04 5.36
CA VAL A 120 -4.34 -0.59 5.20
C VAL A 120 -5.72 0.00 5.44
N LEU A 121 -5.86 0.76 6.51
CA LEU A 121 -7.13 1.35 6.94
C LEU A 121 -7.36 2.71 6.30
N ARG A 122 -6.27 3.47 6.08
CA ARG A 122 -6.31 4.81 5.49
C ARG A 122 -5.03 5.06 4.70
N LEU A 123 -5.19 5.62 3.50
CA LEU A 123 -4.10 6.09 2.66
C LEU A 123 -3.84 7.58 2.86
N PRO A 124 -2.58 8.01 2.81
CA PRO A 124 -2.24 9.42 2.77
C PRO A 124 -2.72 10.04 1.46
N GLY A 125 -3.03 11.34 1.51
CA GLY A 125 -3.26 12.11 0.29
C GLY A 125 -1.99 12.41 -0.52
N ASP A 126 -0.83 12.07 0.04
CA ASP A 126 0.48 12.29 -0.55
C ASP A 126 0.98 11.01 -1.24
N GLU A 127 1.20 11.10 -2.55
CA GLU A 127 1.70 9.99 -3.36
C GLU A 127 3.14 9.57 -2.98
N SER A 128 3.91 10.45 -2.34
CA SER A 128 5.30 10.15 -1.94
C SER A 128 5.41 9.01 -0.94
N LEU A 129 4.34 8.74 -0.18
CA LEU A 129 4.26 7.63 0.77
C LEU A 129 3.90 6.28 0.13
N HIS A 130 3.41 6.26 -1.10
CA HIS A 130 2.97 5.02 -1.76
C HIS A 130 4.10 4.00 -1.87
N ASP A 131 5.29 4.43 -2.29
CA ASP A 131 6.44 3.53 -2.42
C ASP A 131 6.88 2.97 -1.06
N ARG A 132 6.79 3.78 -0.01
CA ARG A 132 7.09 3.35 1.37
C ARG A 132 6.07 2.34 1.90
N ILE A 133 4.79 2.50 1.54
CA ILE A 133 3.72 1.54 1.89
C ILE A 133 3.93 0.22 1.15
N LEU A 134 4.29 0.25 -0.14
CA LEU A 134 4.63 -0.95 -0.89
C LEU A 134 5.86 -1.66 -0.31
N ALA A 135 6.89 -0.90 0.07
CA ALA A 135 8.05 -1.46 0.74
C ALA A 135 7.70 -2.07 2.12
N LEU A 136 6.71 -1.49 2.83
CA LEU A 136 6.21 -2.06 4.09
C LEU A 136 5.49 -3.39 3.86
N ASP A 137 4.66 -3.51 2.80
CA ASP A 137 4.04 -4.77 2.41
C ASP A 137 5.10 -5.87 2.20
N ASP A 138 6.18 -5.54 1.47
CA ASP A 138 7.27 -6.49 1.19
C ASP A 138 8.03 -6.88 2.47
N ARG A 139 8.29 -5.92 3.37
CA ARG A 139 8.96 -6.18 4.66
C ARG A 139 8.12 -7.05 5.59
N ILE A 140 6.80 -6.82 5.65
CA ILE A 140 5.88 -7.65 6.44
C ILE A 140 5.84 -9.07 5.87
N ALA A 141 5.73 -9.21 4.55
CA ALA A 141 5.73 -10.52 3.89
C ALA A 141 7.04 -11.28 4.14
N ALA A 142 8.19 -10.60 4.05
CA ALA A 142 9.50 -11.18 4.32
C ALA A 142 9.62 -11.61 5.80
N ALA A 143 9.22 -10.75 6.74
CA ALA A 143 9.29 -11.08 8.17
C ALA A 143 8.42 -12.28 8.55
N LEU A 144 7.23 -12.43 7.95
CA LEU A 144 6.39 -13.61 8.17
C LEU A 144 7.01 -14.89 7.60
N HIS A 145 7.65 -14.78 6.43
CA HIS A 145 8.37 -15.90 5.83
C HIS A 145 9.63 -16.28 6.63
N ASP A 146 10.37 -15.29 7.17
CA ASP A 146 11.53 -15.53 8.03
C ASP A 146 11.15 -16.23 9.35
N LEU A 147 9.97 -15.92 9.89
CA LEU A 147 9.46 -16.58 11.09
C LEU A 147 9.05 -18.02 10.82
N ASP A 148 8.43 -18.29 9.68
CA ASP A 148 8.02 -19.61 9.23
C ASP A 148 8.29 -19.76 7.72
N PRO A 149 9.41 -20.40 7.32
CA PRO A 149 9.76 -20.60 5.91
C PRO A 149 8.74 -21.44 5.12
N HIS A 150 7.86 -22.16 5.81
CA HIS A 150 6.79 -22.94 5.18
C HIS A 150 5.47 -22.16 5.08
N ALA A 151 5.40 -20.95 5.65
CA ALA A 151 4.21 -20.11 5.57
C ALA A 151 3.87 -19.73 4.13
N GLN A 152 2.62 -19.93 3.76
CA GLN A 152 2.10 -19.42 2.48
C GLN A 152 1.69 -17.97 2.62
N VAL A 153 2.59 -17.07 2.26
CA VAL A 153 2.31 -15.63 2.27
C VAL A 153 1.50 -15.26 1.04
N ARG A 154 0.28 -14.76 1.27
CA ARG A 154 -0.62 -14.25 0.22
C ARG A 154 -0.58 -12.73 0.22
N ARG A 155 -0.55 -12.13 -0.97
CA ARG A 155 -0.63 -10.68 -1.17
C ARG A 155 -1.96 -10.33 -1.79
N GLY A 156 -2.76 -9.52 -1.10
CA GLY A 156 -4.00 -8.95 -1.62
C GLY A 156 -3.69 -7.80 -2.58
N GLY A 157 -4.50 -7.64 -3.63
CA GLY A 157 -4.41 -6.49 -4.55
C GLY A 157 -3.44 -6.62 -5.73
N ARG A 158 -2.69 -7.72 -5.86
CA ARG A 158 -2.09 -8.10 -7.14
C ARG A 158 -2.94 -9.18 -7.79
N SER A 159 -4.01 -8.79 -8.46
CA SER A 159 -4.62 -9.63 -9.50
C SER A 159 -3.55 -9.81 -10.57
N GLY A 160 -2.82 -10.91 -10.49
CA GLY A 160 -1.97 -11.37 -11.56
C GLY A 160 -2.86 -11.82 -12.70
N SER A 161 -2.75 -11.17 -13.81
CA SER A 161 -3.11 -11.70 -15.14
C SER A 161 -2.00 -12.60 -15.63
#